data_323d1a19a5819e88fb9f1c2a44b1c4fc
#
_entry.id   323d1a19a5819e88fb9f1c2a44b1c4fc
#
_cell.length_a   1.000
_cell.length_b   1.000
_cell.length_c   1.000
_cell.angle_alpha   90.00
_cell.angle_beta   90.00
_cell.angle_gamma   90.00
#
_symmetry.space_group_name_H-M   'P 1'
#
loop_
_entity.id
_entity.type
_entity.pdbx_description
1 polymer ?
#
loop_
_entity_poly.entity_id
_entity_poly.type
_entity_poly.pdbx_seq_one_letter_code
_entity_poly.pdbx_strand_id
1 'polypeptide(L)'
;MRILGVDPGLTRCGMGVVDAGPGRRVRLVEAKTARSPADMAPHRRLLMIADALEAVMAEHRPDAVAVERVFAQSNVRSVTGTAQVAGVVMLAAARAGRTSMRGRR
;
A
#
# COMPACT_ATOMS: atom_id res chain seq x y z
N MET A 1 -7.48 14.32 -8.95
CA MET A 1 -7.55 12.89 -8.68
C MET A 1 -6.68 12.55 -7.46
N ARG A 2 -7.24 11.86 -6.51
CA ARG A 2 -6.49 11.46 -5.31
C ARG A 2 -6.03 10.02 -5.44
N ILE A 3 -4.74 9.79 -5.18
CA ILE A 3 -4.13 8.47 -5.33
C ILE A 3 -3.44 8.08 -4.03
N LEU A 4 -3.68 6.86 -3.58
CA LEU A 4 -2.91 6.24 -2.50
C LEU A 4 -1.83 5.38 -3.14
N GLY A 5 -0.57 5.76 -2.95
CA GLY A 5 0.57 4.96 -3.38
C GLY A 5 1.04 4.08 -2.24
N VAL A 6 1.29 2.82 -2.51
CA VAL A 6 1.73 1.87 -1.49
C VAL A 6 3.02 1.20 -1.93
N ASP A 7 4.04 1.28 -1.07
CA ASP A 7 5.27 0.51 -1.19
C ASP A 7 5.12 -0.68 -0.24
N PRO A 8 4.76 -1.86 -0.77
CA PRO A 8 4.37 -2.97 0.09
C PRO A 8 5.57 -3.60 0.79
N GLY A 9 5.42 -3.83 2.09
CA GLY A 9 6.39 -4.53 2.89
C GLY A 9 5.74 -5.00 4.17
N LEU A 10 6.12 -6.16 4.65
CA LEU A 10 5.50 -6.74 5.85
C LEU A 10 6.01 -6.07 7.12
N THR A 11 7.29 -5.75 7.19
CA THR A 11 7.87 -5.04 8.34
C THR A 11 7.56 -3.56 8.26
N ARG A 12 7.64 -2.99 7.06
CA ARG A 12 7.30 -1.59 6.78
C ARG A 12 6.50 -1.53 5.50
N CYS A 13 5.35 -0.93 5.59
CA CYS A 13 4.51 -0.67 4.42
C CYS A 13 4.38 0.84 4.28
N GLY A 14 5.01 1.39 3.27
CA GLY A 14 4.98 2.83 3.01
C GLY A 14 3.68 3.21 2.31
N MET A 15 3.05 4.30 2.74
CA MET A 15 1.82 4.80 2.16
C MET A 15 1.94 6.30 1.93
N GLY A 16 1.55 6.74 0.74
CA GLY A 16 1.53 8.15 0.40
C GLY A 16 0.23 8.52 -0.29
N VAL A 17 -0.45 9.54 0.22
CA VAL A 17 -1.67 10.05 -0.41
C VAL A 17 -1.30 11.33 -1.14
N VAL A 18 -1.58 11.36 -2.44
CA VAL A 18 -1.28 12.52 -3.27
C VAL A 18 -2.51 12.98 -4.03
N ASP A 19 -2.58 14.27 -4.27
CA ASP A 19 -3.57 14.85 -5.18
C ASP A 19 -2.86 15.21 -6.48
N ALA A 20 -3.34 14.66 -7.59
CA ALA A 20 -2.84 14.96 -8.92
C ALA A 20 -3.77 15.97 -9.57
N GLY A 21 -3.24 17.13 -9.88
CA GLY A 21 -3.96 18.19 -10.54
C GLY A 21 -3.68 18.24 -12.04
N PRO A 22 -4.14 19.31 -12.72
CA PRO A 22 -3.89 19.49 -14.15
C PRO A 22 -2.40 19.52 -14.46
N GLY A 23 -2.03 18.93 -15.58
CA GLY A 23 -0.64 18.84 -15.99
C GLY A 23 0.11 17.84 -15.11
N ARG A 24 1.28 18.24 -14.64
CA ARG A 24 2.14 17.37 -13.81
C ARG A 24 2.14 17.77 -12.35
N ARG A 25 1.16 18.53 -11.93
CA ARG A 25 1.10 18.99 -10.55
C ARG A 25 0.67 17.84 -9.63
N VAL A 26 1.48 17.59 -8.63
CA VAL A 26 1.19 16.57 -7.62
C VAL A 26 1.45 17.20 -6.26
N ARG A 27 0.50 17.05 -5.36
CA ARG A 27 0.61 17.54 -3.99
C ARG A 27 0.53 16.38 -3.03
N LEU A 28 1.52 16.28 -2.13
CA LEU A 28 1.49 15.29 -1.08
C LEU A 28 0.48 15.72 0.00
N VAL A 29 -0.48 14.85 0.28
CA VAL A 29 -1.48 15.08 1.31
C VAL A 29 -1.04 14.47 2.64
N GLU A 30 -0.55 13.24 2.59
CA GLU A 30 -0.07 12.55 3.79
C GLU A 30 0.91 11.45 3.40
N ALA A 31 1.90 11.23 4.25
CA ALA A 31 2.81 10.09 4.14
C ALA A 31 2.80 9.36 5.48
N LYS A 32 2.67 8.05 5.43
CA LYS A 32 2.62 7.18 6.60
C LYS A 32 3.40 5.90 6.36
N THR A 33 3.87 5.29 7.43
CA THR A 33 4.47 3.96 7.38
C THR A 33 3.77 3.08 8.38
N ALA A 34 3.17 1.99 7.92
CA ALA A 34 2.64 0.96 8.79
C ALA A 34 3.75 -0.05 9.09
N ARG A 35 3.87 -0.45 10.34
CA ARG A 35 4.90 -1.38 10.77
C ARG A 35 4.28 -2.56 11.47
N SER A 36 4.92 -3.72 11.36
CA SER A 36 4.54 -4.87 12.16
C SER A 36 5.80 -5.55 12.71
N PRO A 37 5.73 -6.07 13.96
CA PRO A 37 6.89 -6.73 14.57
C PRO A 37 7.30 -7.99 13.83
N ALA A 38 8.61 -8.18 13.66
CA ALA A 38 9.14 -9.34 12.93
C ALA A 38 8.86 -10.66 13.63
N ASP A 39 8.65 -10.64 14.95
CA ASP A 39 8.40 -11.85 15.76
C ASP A 39 6.91 -12.17 15.91
N MET A 40 6.03 -11.36 15.34
CA MET A 40 4.60 -11.63 15.35
C MET A 40 4.24 -12.61 14.23
N ALA A 41 3.20 -13.41 14.46
CA ALA A 41 2.73 -14.38 13.46
C ALA A 41 2.33 -13.66 12.16
N PRO A 42 2.67 -14.23 10.99
CA PRO A 42 2.43 -13.55 9.69
C PRO A 42 1.00 -13.10 9.47
N HIS A 43 0.01 -13.91 9.83
CA HIS A 43 -1.39 -13.54 9.63
C HIS A 43 -1.79 -12.31 10.47
N ARG A 44 -1.20 -12.17 11.65
CA ARG A 44 -1.45 -11.01 12.50
C ARG A 44 -0.74 -9.76 11.99
N ARG A 45 0.45 -9.95 11.43
CA ARG A 45 1.20 -8.87 10.81
C ARG A 45 0.44 -8.31 9.61
N LEU A 46 -0.12 -9.20 8.80
CA LEU A 46 -0.93 -8.79 7.65
C LEU A 46 -2.18 -8.02 8.10
N LEU A 47 -2.79 -8.46 9.20
CA LEU A 47 -3.95 -7.75 9.74
C LEU A 47 -3.59 -6.32 10.18
N MET A 48 -2.45 -6.14 10.83
CA MET A 48 -2.00 -4.81 11.24
C MET A 48 -1.83 -3.89 10.02
N ILE A 49 -1.21 -4.41 8.97
CA ILE A 49 -1.00 -3.64 7.74
C ILE A 49 -2.35 -3.32 7.08
N ALA A 50 -3.25 -4.31 7.01
CA ALA A 50 -4.57 -4.13 6.43
C ALA A 50 -5.37 -3.06 7.19
N ASP A 51 -5.34 -3.09 8.52
CA ASP A 51 -6.05 -2.11 9.34
C ASP A 51 -5.53 -0.69 9.07
N ALA A 52 -4.21 -0.53 8.97
CA ALA A 52 -3.61 0.76 8.69
C ALA A 52 -3.99 1.27 7.29
N LEU A 53 -3.99 0.39 6.30
CA LEU A 53 -4.40 0.73 4.94
C LEU A 53 -5.86 1.16 4.89
N GLU A 54 -6.73 0.41 5.56
CA GLU A 54 -8.16 0.70 5.58
C GLU A 54 -8.43 2.03 6.27
N ALA A 55 -7.70 2.34 7.33
CA ALA A 55 -7.83 3.62 8.02
C ALA A 55 -7.46 4.79 7.11
N VAL A 56 -6.36 4.67 6.36
CA VAL A 56 -5.93 5.70 5.41
C VAL A 56 -6.96 5.86 4.29
N MET A 57 -7.48 4.76 3.77
CA MET A 57 -8.50 4.80 2.72
C MET A 57 -9.80 5.42 3.20
N ALA A 58 -10.20 5.12 4.43
CA ALA A 58 -11.42 5.68 5.01
C ALA A 58 -11.27 7.19 5.23
N GLU A 59 -10.11 7.62 5.67
CA GLU A 59 -9.85 9.04 5.96
C GLU A 59 -9.76 9.86 4.68
N HIS A 60 -9.01 9.39 3.70
CA HIS A 60 -8.66 10.18 2.52
C HIS A 60 -9.48 9.87 1.28
N ARG A 61 -10.16 8.75 1.23
CA ARG A 61 -11.04 8.33 0.12
C ARG A 61 -10.37 8.48 -1.23
N PRO A 62 -9.23 7.80 -1.47
CA PRO A 62 -8.54 7.92 -2.75
C PRO A 62 -9.39 7.38 -3.90
N ASP A 63 -9.21 7.99 -5.08
CA ASP A 63 -9.88 7.54 -6.29
C ASP A 63 -9.24 6.26 -6.84
N ALA A 64 -7.95 6.09 -6.61
CA ALA A 64 -7.19 4.94 -7.09
C ALA A 64 -6.11 4.58 -6.08
N VAL A 65 -5.70 3.31 -6.11
CA VAL A 65 -4.60 2.80 -5.29
C VAL A 65 -3.53 2.27 -6.22
N ALA A 66 -2.32 2.78 -6.07
CA ALA A 66 -1.16 2.35 -6.87
C ALA A 66 -0.26 1.51 -6.00
N VAL A 67 0.08 0.32 -6.45
CA VAL A 67 0.94 -0.61 -5.74
C VAL A 67 2.21 -0.81 -6.52
N GLU A 68 3.35 -0.67 -5.85
CA GLU A 68 4.63 -0.92 -6.48
C GLU A 68 4.79 -2.39 -6.83
N ARG A 69 5.47 -2.66 -7.95
CA ARG A 69 5.71 -4.04 -8.39
C ARG A 69 6.65 -4.77 -7.44
N VAL A 70 6.38 -6.05 -7.29
CA VAL A 70 7.26 -6.95 -6.54
C VAL A 70 8.25 -7.58 -7.51
N PHE A 71 9.54 -7.50 -7.18
CA PHE A 71 10.60 -8.12 -7.98
C PHE A 71 11.29 -9.20 -7.16
N ALA A 72 11.53 -10.32 -7.80
CA ALA A 72 12.18 -11.47 -7.17
C ALA A 72 13.71 -11.35 -7.20
N GLN A 73 14.25 -10.16 -7.01
CA GLN A 73 15.70 -9.94 -7.06
C GLN A 73 16.35 -9.93 -5.69
N SER A 74 15.55 -9.78 -4.67
CA SER A 74 16.06 -9.69 -3.32
C SER A 74 15.81 -11.00 -2.58
N ASN A 75 16.03 -10.99 -1.30
CA ASN A 75 15.84 -12.12 -0.43
C ASN A 75 14.44 -12.71 -0.58
N VAL A 76 14.34 -14.04 -0.70
CA VAL A 76 13.05 -14.74 -0.89
C VAL A 76 12.05 -14.40 0.21
N ARG A 77 12.50 -14.27 1.44
CA ARG A 77 11.62 -13.90 2.56
C ARG A 77 10.99 -12.55 2.35
N SER A 78 11.78 -11.57 1.94
CA SER A 78 11.29 -10.22 1.67
C SER A 78 10.31 -10.21 0.51
N VAL A 79 10.59 -10.99 -0.52
CA VAL A 79 9.71 -11.10 -1.70
C VAL A 79 8.37 -11.70 -1.31
N THR A 80 8.37 -12.75 -0.49
CA THR A 80 7.13 -13.41 -0.04
C THR A 80 6.26 -12.43 0.76
N GLY A 81 6.84 -11.78 1.77
CA GLY A 81 6.11 -10.81 2.57
C GLY A 81 5.58 -9.65 1.77
N THR A 82 6.39 -9.14 0.85
CA THR A 82 6.01 -8.04 -0.03
C THR A 82 4.84 -8.44 -0.92
N ALA A 83 4.88 -9.64 -1.49
CA ALA A 83 3.80 -10.16 -2.34
C ALA A 83 2.50 -10.31 -1.56
N GLN A 84 2.58 -10.81 -0.33
CA GLN A 84 1.40 -10.95 0.52
C GLN A 84 0.77 -9.59 0.82
N VAL A 85 1.58 -8.60 1.17
CA VAL A 85 1.08 -7.25 1.43
C VAL A 85 0.49 -6.64 0.16
N ALA A 86 1.12 -6.82 -0.99
CA ALA A 86 0.57 -6.34 -2.27
C ALA A 86 -0.83 -6.93 -2.52
N GLY A 87 -1.02 -8.22 -2.21
CA GLY A 87 -2.33 -8.85 -2.31
C GLY A 87 -3.36 -8.24 -1.37
N VAL A 88 -2.95 -7.96 -0.14
CA VAL A 88 -3.81 -7.30 0.85
C VAL A 88 -4.22 -5.91 0.37
N VAL A 89 -3.29 -5.16 -0.20
CA VAL A 89 -3.58 -3.82 -0.73
C VAL A 89 -4.61 -3.89 -1.86
N MET A 90 -4.44 -4.83 -2.79
CA MET A 90 -5.39 -5.00 -3.90
C MET A 90 -6.77 -5.38 -3.39
N LEU A 91 -6.83 -6.27 -2.40
CA LEU A 91 -8.10 -6.67 -1.80
C LEU A 91 -8.79 -5.49 -1.11
N ALA A 92 -8.02 -4.72 -0.34
CA ALA A 92 -8.56 -3.55 0.35
C ALA A 92 -9.10 -2.51 -0.63
N ALA A 93 -8.38 -2.29 -1.74
CA ALA A 93 -8.83 -1.37 -2.78
C ALA A 93 -10.15 -1.85 -3.40
N ALA A 94 -10.25 -3.14 -3.71
CA ALA A 94 -11.46 -3.73 -4.30
C ALA A 94 -12.65 -3.61 -3.35
N ARG A 95 -12.44 -3.88 -2.06
CA ARG A 95 -13.50 -3.75 -1.05
C ARG A 95 -14.00 -2.34 -0.91
N ALA A 96 -13.11 -1.37 -1.07
CA ALA A 96 -13.48 0.04 -1.03
C ALA A 96 -14.08 0.55 -2.35
N GLY A 97 -14.17 -0.29 -3.36
CA GLY A 97 -14.68 0.08 -4.68
C GLY A 97 -13.70 0.97 -5.45
N ARG A 98 -12.40 0.84 -5.17
CA ARG A 98 -11.38 1.67 -5.82
C ARG A 98 -10.63 0.88 -6.88
N THR A 99 -10.16 1.58 -7.91
CA THR A 99 -9.30 0.98 -8.92
C THR A 99 -7.92 0.75 -8.33
N SER A 100 -7.38 -0.46 -8.56
CA SER A 100 -6.02 -0.80 -8.14
C SER A 100 -5.12 -0.79 -9.37
N MET A 101 -3.97 -0.13 -9.26
CA MET A 101 -3.01 -0.03 -10.36
C MET A 101 -1.64 -0.51 -9.89
N ARG A 102 -0.89 -1.15 -10.80
CA ARG A 102 0.49 -1.51 -10.52
C ARG A 102 1.40 -0.37 -10.95
N GLY A 103 2.34 -0.03 -10.08
CA GLY A 103 3.37 0.93 -10.43
C GLY A 103 4.32 0.37 -11.46
N ARG A 104 4.95 1.26 -12.22
CA ARG A 104 6.00 0.91 -13.17
C ARG A 104 7.35 1.21 -12.59
N ARG A 105 8.31 0.46 -13.05
CA ARG A 105 9.71 0.67 -12.68
C ARG A 105 10.46 1.22 -13.85
#